data_39eddd5cd699bde2e34acf99a6b63bb3
#
_entry.id   39eddd5cd699bde2e34acf99a6b63bb3
#
_cell.length_a   1.000
_cell.length_b   1.000
_cell.length_c   1.000
_cell.angle_alpha   90.00
_cell.angle_beta   90.00
_cell.angle_gamma   90.00
#
_symmetry.space_group_name_H-M   'P 1'
#
loop_
_entity.id
_entity.type
_entity.pdbx_description
1 polymer ?
#
loop_
_entity_poly.entity_id
_entity_poly.type
_entity_poly.pdbx_seq_one_letter_code
_entity_poly.pdbx_strand_id
1 'polypeptide(L)'
;MYQDLDYKKEYIDKINGFTQYIDNTFNVDYIMELNFLNYKEESFNFIKSDKYPRLIELEENIKLGENFMDYLIKELEKVIMSNAEKRFMKKDNKLITLKYNDRDGHYLMVTQKRCKVLIDSLKKQKIIKIGKTEIKFDDLEFIDMPRSTYTKIYCKEMKTISTNVVQLKNMLAKETKVAFYLEIKEIVNNFIDALNYFVDKISFLDFINSGALCSHKFGYCKPNIIPSDKSFFDVENMRHPIVEIINQDTEYHPHTLSIGKDLNGILLYGINSSGKSTLMKAIGLNIILAQIGYFVSATKFEYFPYTNLFTRICGNDNIFRGMSSFMVEMVELMAILKRNNNRTLVLGDEICRGTEEKSANIIVAYMLETLSESDTSFITATHLHMIAELPCVVNLKHVKPMHLKVEYDDINQSLVYNRELTEGQGEKYYGVQVAKYLMKNDHFNLRTKEIENEYEDISVKQSNYNKNNWMIECYFCHAKKELETHHINFQKDCTNNMVIDKPHIKKNSNYNLVTLCRKCHDMVDTSEIIINGWLDTSNGIILDYYHQDKKLNKKYNQEAIDDIKKYKGTISLLKAKKLIEKNYQINISTSTISKIWNNVYKQS
;
A
#
# COMPACT_ATOMS: atom_id res chain seq x y z
N MET A 1 43.14 -2.74 -3.02
CA MET A 1 42.04 -1.80 -2.82
C MET A 1 42.45 -0.43 -2.30
N TYR A 2 43.56 -0.31 -1.54
CA TYR A 2 44.02 1.00 -1.02
C TYR A 2 45.07 1.69 -1.91
N GLN A 3 45.58 1.05 -2.97
CA GLN A 3 46.64 1.58 -3.83
C GLN A 3 46.17 2.62 -4.87
N ASP A 4 44.87 2.74 -5.14
CA ASP A 4 44.32 3.67 -6.14
C ASP A 4 43.75 4.97 -5.53
N LEU A 5 43.98 5.24 -4.25
CA LEU A 5 43.65 6.53 -3.64
C LEU A 5 44.83 7.48 -3.81
N ASP A 6 45.13 7.81 -5.07
CA ASP A 6 46.10 8.85 -5.41
C ASP A 6 45.49 10.20 -5.02
N TYR A 7 45.75 10.61 -3.77
CA TYR A 7 45.33 11.95 -3.28
C TYR A 7 46.19 13.00 -3.97
N LYS A 8 45.58 13.81 -4.81
CA LYS A 8 46.27 14.96 -5.38
C LYS A 8 46.74 15.87 -4.24
N LYS A 9 48.06 16.01 -4.07
CA LYS A 9 48.70 16.79 -3.03
C LYS A 9 48.13 18.22 -2.97
N GLU A 10 47.87 18.81 -4.12
CA GLU A 10 47.24 20.13 -4.25
C GLU A 10 45.92 20.26 -3.47
N TYR A 11 45.05 19.22 -3.49
CA TYR A 11 43.78 19.26 -2.77
C TYR A 11 43.94 19.05 -1.27
N ILE A 12 44.97 18.29 -0.83
CA ILE A 12 45.30 18.15 0.58
C ILE A 12 45.73 19.52 1.13
N ASP A 13 46.62 20.23 0.40
CA ASP A 13 47.07 21.56 0.79
C ASP A 13 45.92 22.58 0.84
N LYS A 14 44.98 22.51 -0.13
CA LYS A 14 43.75 23.30 -0.13
C LYS A 14 42.82 23.01 1.05
N ILE A 15 42.63 21.77 1.45
CA ILE A 15 41.82 21.42 2.64
C ILE A 15 42.44 21.89 3.93
N ASN A 16 43.76 21.77 4.07
CA ASN A 16 44.47 22.32 5.22
C ASN A 16 44.30 23.86 5.26
N GLY A 17 44.43 24.52 4.11
CA GLY A 17 44.16 25.94 3.96
C GLY A 17 42.71 26.31 4.31
N PHE A 18 41.76 25.51 3.91
CA PHE A 18 40.33 25.68 4.26
C PHE A 18 40.11 25.61 5.79
N THR A 19 40.69 24.63 6.46
CA THR A 19 40.56 24.50 7.92
C THR A 19 41.13 25.77 8.61
N GLN A 20 42.32 26.20 8.21
CA GLN A 20 42.91 27.44 8.74
C GLN A 20 42.05 28.68 8.44
N TYR A 21 41.44 28.72 7.24
CA TYR A 21 40.56 29.81 6.85
C TYR A 21 39.31 29.88 7.75
N ILE A 22 38.67 28.72 8.00
CA ILE A 22 37.51 28.63 8.90
C ILE A 22 37.89 29.10 10.31
N ASP A 23 39.00 28.57 10.86
CA ASP A 23 39.44 28.90 12.20
C ASP A 23 39.81 30.38 12.35
N ASN A 24 40.35 31.01 11.32
CA ASN A 24 40.71 32.43 11.32
C ASN A 24 39.50 33.35 11.11
N THR A 25 38.47 32.89 10.41
CA THR A 25 37.34 33.72 9.98
C THR A 25 36.14 33.61 10.91
N PHE A 26 35.88 32.40 11.43
CA PHE A 26 34.69 32.13 12.21
C PHE A 26 34.99 31.74 13.65
N ASN A 27 34.13 32.13 14.56
CA ASN A 27 34.14 31.63 15.93
C ASN A 27 33.43 30.29 15.99
N VAL A 28 34.17 29.21 15.71
CA VAL A 28 33.64 27.85 15.59
C VAL A 28 32.99 27.36 16.88
N ASP A 29 33.61 27.63 18.03
CA ASP A 29 33.09 27.25 19.35
C ASP A 29 31.72 27.87 19.59
N TYR A 30 31.57 29.14 19.28
CA TYR A 30 30.28 29.83 19.40
C TYR A 30 29.22 29.26 18.44
N ILE A 31 29.58 28.92 17.19
CA ILE A 31 28.68 28.32 16.21
C ILE A 31 28.18 26.95 16.70
N MET A 32 29.05 26.15 17.30
CA MET A 32 28.70 24.81 17.81
C MET A 32 27.77 24.86 19.02
N GLU A 33 27.78 25.94 19.78
CA GLU A 33 26.89 26.16 20.93
C GLU A 33 25.54 26.80 20.55
N LEU A 34 25.38 27.28 19.31
CA LEU A 34 24.15 27.94 18.85
C LEU A 34 22.94 26.97 18.88
N ASN A 35 21.94 27.37 19.65
CA ASN A 35 20.65 26.71 19.65
C ASN A 35 19.68 27.44 18.71
N PHE A 36 19.45 26.87 17.54
CA PHE A 36 18.56 27.44 16.52
C PHE A 36 17.10 27.60 16.96
N LEU A 37 16.67 26.98 18.06
CA LEU A 37 15.33 27.15 18.62
C LEU A 37 15.16 28.52 19.31
N ASN A 38 16.24 29.12 19.80
CA ASN A 38 16.24 30.38 20.57
C ASN A 38 16.90 31.55 19.83
N TYR A 39 17.11 31.44 18.53
CA TYR A 39 17.90 32.43 17.74
C TYR A 39 17.33 33.86 17.71
N LYS A 40 16.07 34.08 18.15
CA LYS A 40 15.42 35.40 18.11
C LYS A 40 15.88 36.34 19.21
N GLU A 41 16.52 35.83 20.26
CA GLU A 41 16.86 36.61 21.46
C GLU A 41 18.32 37.04 21.55
N GLU A 42 19.21 36.52 20.70
CA GLU A 42 20.64 36.75 20.75
C GLU A 42 21.14 37.57 19.55
N SER A 43 22.12 38.46 19.79
CA SER A 43 22.83 39.14 18.71
C SER A 43 23.91 38.21 18.17
N PHE A 44 23.68 37.70 16.95
CA PHE A 44 24.58 36.75 16.33
C PHE A 44 25.71 37.44 15.59
N ASN A 45 26.89 37.48 16.18
CA ASN A 45 28.13 37.66 15.43
C ASN A 45 29.04 36.45 15.68
N PHE A 46 29.11 35.57 14.69
CA PHE A 46 29.98 34.39 14.69
C PHE A 46 31.20 34.56 13.79
N ILE A 47 31.41 35.78 13.24
CA ILE A 47 32.55 36.11 12.40
C ILE A 47 33.61 36.79 13.31
N LYS A 48 34.85 36.34 13.23
CA LYS A 48 35.95 37.00 13.91
C LYS A 48 36.15 38.35 13.29
N SER A 49 36.08 39.38 14.14
CA SER A 49 35.84 40.76 13.74
C SER A 49 37.06 41.48 13.14
N ASP A 50 38.24 40.90 13.22
CA ASP A 50 39.46 41.56 12.73
C ASP A 50 39.41 41.97 11.26
N LYS A 51 38.64 41.22 10.47
CA LYS A 51 38.43 41.48 9.04
C LYS A 51 37.33 42.52 8.76
N TYR A 52 36.44 42.76 9.74
CA TYR A 52 35.25 43.60 9.59
C TYR A 52 35.15 44.68 10.65
N PRO A 53 35.87 45.83 10.52
CA PRO A 53 35.91 46.90 11.53
C PRO A 53 34.52 47.41 11.94
N ARG A 54 33.57 47.39 11.02
CA ARG A 54 32.18 47.82 11.30
C ARG A 54 31.45 46.91 12.28
N LEU A 55 31.72 45.61 12.27
CA LEU A 55 31.15 44.66 13.24
C LEU A 55 31.71 44.94 14.64
N ILE A 56 33.02 45.23 14.76
CA ILE A 56 33.65 45.62 16.02
C ILE A 56 32.98 46.88 16.60
N GLU A 57 32.87 47.92 15.78
CA GLU A 57 32.25 49.18 16.20
C GLU A 57 30.82 48.98 16.71
N LEU A 58 30.02 48.15 16.02
CA LEU A 58 28.64 47.84 16.42
C LEU A 58 28.60 47.05 17.73
N GLU A 59 29.46 46.06 17.91
CA GLU A 59 29.54 45.25 19.15
C GLU A 59 30.01 46.11 20.35
N GLU A 60 31.01 46.96 20.16
CA GLU A 60 31.45 47.87 21.21
C GLU A 60 30.34 48.82 21.64
N ASN A 61 29.61 49.41 20.68
CA ASN A 61 28.50 50.30 20.99
C ASN A 61 27.33 49.59 21.68
N ILE A 62 27.01 48.35 21.28
CA ILE A 62 26.02 47.51 21.97
C ILE A 62 26.46 47.26 23.41
N LYS A 63 27.72 46.83 23.60
CA LYS A 63 28.29 46.54 24.90
C LYS A 63 28.34 47.78 25.81
N LEU A 64 28.60 48.95 25.26
CA LEU A 64 28.52 50.22 26.01
C LEU A 64 27.08 50.47 26.50
N GLY A 65 26.07 50.24 25.65
CA GLY A 65 24.66 50.38 26.03
C GLY A 65 24.23 49.37 27.09
N GLU A 66 24.63 48.11 26.96
CA GLU A 66 24.34 47.06 27.93
C GLU A 66 25.05 47.33 29.27
N ASN A 67 26.32 47.72 29.25
CA ASN A 67 27.06 48.10 30.43
C ASN A 67 26.39 49.27 31.18
N PHE A 68 25.85 50.24 30.46
CA PHE A 68 25.11 51.34 31.11
C PHE A 68 23.89 50.80 31.88
N MET A 69 23.13 49.90 31.29
CA MET A 69 21.97 49.27 31.95
C MET A 69 22.40 48.47 33.18
N ASP A 70 23.48 47.72 33.08
CA ASP A 70 24.04 46.96 34.21
C ASP A 70 24.56 47.85 35.33
N TYR A 71 25.22 48.98 34.99
CA TYR A 71 25.64 49.98 35.98
C TYR A 71 24.44 50.62 36.67
N LEU A 72 23.39 50.97 35.93
CA LEU A 72 22.14 51.50 36.49
C LEU A 72 21.52 50.49 37.49
N ILE A 73 21.45 49.22 37.13
CA ILE A 73 20.98 48.16 38.04
C ILE A 73 21.80 48.13 39.31
N LYS A 74 23.13 48.09 39.20
CA LYS A 74 24.03 48.03 40.35
C LYS A 74 23.89 49.26 41.28
N GLU A 75 23.74 50.47 40.72
CA GLU A 75 23.53 51.66 41.55
C GLU A 75 22.15 51.64 42.23
N LEU A 76 21.09 51.24 41.54
CA LEU A 76 19.76 51.09 42.16
C LEU A 76 19.74 49.99 43.22
N GLU A 77 20.44 48.86 43.01
CA GLU A 77 20.57 47.79 44.01
C GLU A 77 21.34 48.29 45.27
N LYS A 78 22.39 49.09 45.11
CA LYS A 78 23.11 49.71 46.27
C LYS A 78 22.19 50.56 47.14
N VAL A 79 21.26 51.29 46.50
CA VAL A 79 20.27 52.10 47.21
C VAL A 79 19.31 51.24 48.00
N ILE A 80 18.84 50.13 47.44
CA ILE A 80 17.99 49.19 48.15
C ILE A 80 18.74 48.53 49.31
N MET A 81 19.99 48.12 49.11
CA MET A 81 20.81 47.40 50.10
C MET A 81 21.22 48.26 51.29
N SER A 82 21.30 49.60 51.14
CA SER A 82 21.76 50.51 52.23
C SER A 82 20.77 50.48 53.42
N ASN A 83 19.54 50.10 53.25
CA ASN A 83 18.45 50.34 54.23
C ASN A 83 17.79 49.12 54.92
N ALA A 84 18.18 47.87 54.79
CA ALA A 84 17.68 46.82 55.67
C ALA A 84 17.98 45.35 55.26
N GLU A 85 18.43 45.05 54.06
CA GLU A 85 18.46 43.65 53.59
C GLU A 85 19.86 42.98 53.60
N LYS A 86 20.90 43.65 54.13
CA LYS A 86 22.29 43.10 54.24
C LYS A 86 22.40 41.77 55.01
N ARG A 87 21.39 41.40 55.78
CA ARG A 87 21.43 40.20 56.66
C ARG A 87 20.86 38.92 56.09
N PHE A 88 20.13 38.97 54.92
CA PHE A 88 19.35 37.82 54.41
C PHE A 88 19.67 37.40 52.98
N MET A 89 20.70 37.94 52.36
CA MET A 89 20.99 37.57 50.96
C MET A 89 21.94 36.38 50.82
N LYS A 90 21.45 35.31 50.21
CA LYS A 90 22.28 34.32 49.52
C LYS A 90 22.93 35.01 48.32
N LYS A 91 24.21 34.71 48.05
CA LYS A 91 25.13 35.37 47.09
C LYS A 91 24.62 35.54 45.65
N ASP A 92 23.48 34.94 45.25
CA ASP A 92 23.06 34.85 43.85
C ASP A 92 21.68 35.45 43.51
N ASN A 93 21.01 36.16 44.39
CA ASN A 93 19.69 36.75 44.07
C ASN A 93 19.83 38.21 43.59
N LYS A 94 19.71 38.43 42.28
CA LYS A 94 19.56 39.78 41.71
C LYS A 94 18.29 40.44 42.29
N LEU A 95 18.42 41.63 42.84
CA LEU A 95 17.31 42.39 43.41
C LEU A 95 16.47 43.07 42.35
N ILE A 96 17.12 43.49 41.27
CA ILE A 96 16.53 44.12 40.10
C ILE A 96 16.92 43.28 38.87
N THR A 97 15.95 42.96 38.03
CA THR A 97 16.19 42.21 36.79
C THR A 97 15.90 43.05 35.57
N LEU A 98 16.83 43.05 34.62
CA LEU A 98 16.60 43.62 33.29
C LEU A 98 15.67 42.68 32.51
N LYS A 99 14.63 43.22 31.92
CA LYS A 99 13.70 42.53 31.03
C LYS A 99 13.54 43.32 29.74
N TYR A 100 13.19 42.61 28.67
CA TYR A 100 12.91 43.18 27.36
C TYR A 100 11.54 42.68 26.87
N ASN A 101 10.78 43.54 26.21
CA ASN A 101 9.68 43.17 25.36
C ASN A 101 9.59 44.12 24.16
N ASP A 102 8.97 43.69 23.08
CA ASP A 102 8.90 44.45 21.81
C ASP A 102 8.14 45.79 21.94
N ARG A 103 7.22 45.91 22.90
CA ARG A 103 6.39 47.08 23.09
C ARG A 103 7.10 48.18 23.91
N ASP A 104 7.74 47.76 25.01
CA ASP A 104 8.29 48.69 26.01
C ASP A 104 9.80 48.83 25.91
N GLY A 105 10.47 47.99 25.10
CA GLY A 105 11.93 47.88 25.09
C GLY A 105 12.48 47.25 26.37
N HIS A 106 13.70 47.62 26.74
CA HIS A 106 14.29 47.20 28.01
C HIS A 106 13.68 47.97 29.18
N TYR A 107 13.38 47.24 30.26
CA TYR A 107 12.89 47.82 31.51
C TYR A 107 13.45 47.05 32.69
N LEU A 108 13.53 47.72 33.83
CA LEU A 108 13.94 47.08 35.07
C LEU A 108 12.71 46.56 35.83
N MET A 109 12.80 45.37 36.34
CA MET A 109 11.73 44.75 37.10
C MET A 109 12.16 44.52 38.54
N VAL A 110 11.37 45.00 39.49
CA VAL A 110 11.60 44.89 40.92
C VAL A 110 10.32 44.52 41.64
N THR A 111 10.38 43.86 42.79
CA THR A 111 9.18 43.60 43.59
C THR A 111 8.60 44.91 44.17
N GLN A 112 7.26 45.01 44.26
CA GLN A 112 6.58 46.22 44.79
C GLN A 112 7.09 46.63 46.18
N LYS A 113 7.41 45.64 47.05
CA LYS A 113 7.98 45.92 48.36
C LYS A 113 9.34 46.61 48.28
N ARG A 114 10.25 46.13 47.41
CA ARG A 114 11.56 46.71 47.18
C ARG A 114 11.47 48.05 46.45
N CYS A 115 10.49 48.20 45.57
CA CYS A 115 10.23 49.45 44.86
C CYS A 115 9.89 50.60 45.84
N LYS A 116 9.05 50.36 46.86
CA LYS A 116 8.72 51.33 47.88
C LYS A 116 9.99 51.78 48.65
N VAL A 117 10.84 50.84 49.06
CA VAL A 117 12.12 51.15 49.72
C VAL A 117 13.04 52.01 48.82
N LEU A 118 13.07 51.66 47.52
CA LEU A 118 13.84 52.37 46.52
C LEU A 118 13.36 53.84 46.37
N ILE A 119 12.04 54.04 46.23
CA ILE A 119 11.42 55.35 46.10
C ILE A 119 11.71 56.23 47.33
N ASP A 120 11.51 55.68 48.53
CA ASP A 120 11.74 56.44 49.78
C ASP A 120 13.21 56.86 49.98
N SER A 121 14.11 56.01 49.51
CA SER A 121 15.54 56.28 49.56
C SER A 121 15.99 57.30 48.50
N LEU A 122 15.49 57.17 47.28
CA LEU A 122 15.82 58.06 46.16
C LEU A 122 15.25 59.46 46.35
N LYS A 123 14.10 59.65 47.02
CA LYS A 123 13.55 60.95 47.39
C LYS A 123 14.50 61.72 48.27
N LYS A 124 15.36 61.07 49.08
CA LYS A 124 16.35 61.66 49.92
C LYS A 124 17.66 62.00 49.14
N GLN A 125 18.04 61.12 48.19
CA GLN A 125 19.32 61.19 47.48
C GLN A 125 19.26 62.03 46.21
N LYS A 126 18.09 62.25 45.60
CA LYS A 126 17.70 63.05 44.42
C LYS A 126 18.45 62.81 43.13
N ILE A 127 19.66 62.28 43.09
CA ILE A 127 20.49 62.09 41.89
C ILE A 127 21.23 60.76 41.98
N ILE A 128 21.19 59.94 40.88
CA ILE A 128 21.98 58.72 40.64
C ILE A 128 23.08 59.08 39.64
N LYS A 129 24.35 58.83 39.98
CA LYS A 129 25.49 59.11 39.09
C LYS A 129 25.93 57.78 38.42
N ILE A 130 25.95 57.72 37.08
CA ILE A 130 26.48 56.63 36.30
C ILE A 130 27.55 57.16 35.36
N GLY A 131 28.82 57.05 35.77
CA GLY A 131 29.91 57.63 35.04
C GLY A 131 29.72 59.14 34.92
N LYS A 132 29.58 59.68 33.70
CA LYS A 132 29.31 61.08 33.40
C LYS A 132 27.82 61.45 33.36
N THR A 133 26.90 60.45 33.41
CA THR A 133 25.48 60.70 33.33
C THR A 133 24.86 60.80 34.71
N GLU A 134 24.07 61.86 34.94
CA GLU A 134 23.31 62.05 36.16
C GLU A 134 21.80 61.79 35.85
N ILE A 135 21.19 60.83 36.54
CA ILE A 135 19.78 60.56 36.47
C ILE A 135 19.10 61.13 37.70
N LYS A 136 18.13 62.02 37.49
CA LYS A 136 17.37 62.61 38.61
C LYS A 136 16.22 61.65 38.98
N PHE A 137 15.82 61.70 40.26
CA PHE A 137 14.69 60.91 40.76
C PHE A 137 13.41 61.15 39.93
N ASP A 138 13.18 62.40 39.54
CA ASP A 138 12.03 62.84 38.77
C ASP A 138 12.02 62.27 37.31
N ASP A 139 13.16 61.79 36.82
CA ASP A 139 13.30 61.14 35.52
C ASP A 139 12.97 59.64 35.55
N LEU A 140 12.71 59.08 36.75
CA LEU A 140 12.36 57.69 36.94
C LEU A 140 10.83 57.51 36.96
N GLU A 141 10.33 56.62 36.09
CA GLU A 141 8.94 56.22 36.03
C GLU A 141 8.76 54.85 36.68
N PHE A 142 7.81 54.73 37.62
CA PHE A 142 7.49 53.49 38.32
C PHE A 142 6.07 53.06 37.96
N ILE A 143 5.92 51.90 37.31
CA ILE A 143 4.63 51.38 36.82
C ILE A 143 4.38 50.00 37.43
N ASP A 144 3.36 49.91 38.28
CA ASP A 144 2.93 48.64 38.85
C ASP A 144 2.31 47.72 37.79
N MET A 145 2.73 46.45 37.77
CA MET A 145 2.21 45.47 36.82
C MET A 145 0.86 44.93 37.28
N PRO A 146 -0.20 44.99 36.44
CA PRO A 146 -1.51 44.50 36.82
C PRO A 146 -1.46 42.99 37.18
N ARG A 147 -2.06 42.61 38.28
CA ARG A 147 -2.12 41.23 38.80
C ARG A 147 -0.75 40.61 39.10
N SER A 148 0.26 41.42 39.37
CA SER A 148 1.64 40.98 39.65
C SER A 148 2.16 41.67 40.92
N THR A 149 3.12 41.03 41.58
CA THR A 149 3.83 41.61 42.74
C THR A 149 5.06 42.45 42.32
N TYR A 150 5.16 42.77 41.04
CA TYR A 150 6.32 43.48 40.47
C TYR A 150 5.94 44.88 39.95
N THR A 151 6.92 45.78 39.99
CA THR A 151 6.87 47.13 39.42
C THR A 151 7.93 47.23 38.32
N LYS A 152 7.58 47.84 37.19
CA LYS A 152 8.52 48.23 36.14
C LYS A 152 9.12 49.57 36.46
N ILE A 153 10.42 49.73 36.25
CA ILE A 153 11.13 50.99 36.38
C ILE A 153 11.68 51.37 35.02
N TYR A 154 11.42 52.60 34.62
CA TYR A 154 11.95 53.23 33.41
C TYR A 154 12.62 54.55 33.74
N CYS A 155 13.55 54.97 32.89
CA CYS A 155 14.01 56.35 32.83
C CYS A 155 14.20 56.75 31.36
N LYS A 156 14.20 58.04 31.08
CA LYS A 156 14.31 58.57 29.71
C LYS A 156 15.61 58.14 29.04
N GLU A 157 16.71 58.18 29.75
CA GLU A 157 18.06 57.78 29.30
C GLU A 157 18.07 56.29 28.96
N MET A 158 17.50 55.48 29.83
CA MET A 158 17.41 54.03 29.60
C MET A 158 16.54 53.69 28.38
N LYS A 159 15.40 54.38 28.17
CA LYS A 159 14.55 54.19 26.98
C LYS A 159 15.32 54.52 25.70
N THR A 160 16.07 55.64 25.69
CA THR A 160 16.89 56.04 24.55
C THR A 160 18.00 55.02 24.27
N ILE A 161 18.74 54.60 25.30
CA ILE A 161 19.81 53.61 25.17
C ILE A 161 19.24 52.26 24.72
N SER A 162 18.11 51.84 25.29
CA SER A 162 17.42 50.61 24.88
C SER A 162 17.05 50.60 23.38
N THR A 163 16.46 51.71 22.91
CA THR A 163 16.13 51.85 21.49
C THR A 163 17.38 51.78 20.61
N ASN A 164 18.44 52.48 21.01
CA ASN A 164 19.70 52.44 20.29
C ASN A 164 20.33 51.03 20.28
N VAL A 165 20.36 50.34 21.42
CA VAL A 165 20.87 48.96 21.51
C VAL A 165 20.10 48.01 20.58
N VAL A 166 18.76 48.09 20.54
CA VAL A 166 17.93 47.27 19.63
C VAL A 166 18.24 47.60 18.17
N GLN A 167 18.36 48.88 17.83
CA GLN A 167 18.75 49.31 16.47
C GLN A 167 20.13 48.79 16.08
N LEU A 168 21.11 48.94 16.98
CA LEU A 168 22.47 48.44 16.76
C LEU A 168 22.52 46.92 16.62
N LYS A 169 21.75 46.17 17.41
CA LYS A 169 21.60 44.70 17.24
C LYS A 169 21.03 44.32 15.88
N ASN A 170 20.00 45.04 15.41
CA ASN A 170 19.47 44.84 14.07
C ASN A 170 20.46 45.17 12.96
N MET A 171 21.26 46.23 13.14
CA MET A 171 22.33 46.58 12.21
C MET A 171 23.44 45.54 12.24
N LEU A 172 23.87 45.09 13.41
CA LEU A 172 24.85 44.00 13.56
C LEU A 172 24.41 42.74 12.82
N ALA A 173 23.18 42.32 13.01
CA ALA A 173 22.63 41.12 12.31
C ALA A 173 22.66 41.29 10.78
N LYS A 174 22.35 42.48 10.26
CA LYS A 174 22.40 42.76 8.81
C LYS A 174 23.84 42.73 8.28
N GLU A 175 24.76 43.41 8.97
CA GLU A 175 26.17 43.45 8.58
C GLU A 175 26.83 42.07 8.69
N THR A 176 26.55 41.32 9.75
CA THR A 176 27.01 39.92 9.90
C THR A 176 26.54 39.06 8.74
N LYS A 177 25.27 39.23 8.30
CA LYS A 177 24.74 38.51 7.14
C LYS A 177 25.50 38.85 5.85
N VAL A 178 25.78 40.11 5.62
CA VAL A 178 26.57 40.56 4.44
C VAL A 178 27.99 39.98 4.50
N ALA A 179 28.66 40.11 5.65
CA ALA A 179 29.98 39.54 5.86
C ALA A 179 30.01 38.03 5.63
N PHE A 180 29.03 37.32 6.16
CA PHE A 180 28.88 35.87 5.95
C PHE A 180 28.75 35.49 4.46
N TYR A 181 27.95 36.22 3.70
CA TYR A 181 27.84 35.97 2.26
C TYR A 181 29.15 36.20 1.52
N LEU A 182 29.91 37.21 1.91
CA LEU A 182 31.23 37.45 1.33
C LEU A 182 32.20 36.32 1.66
N GLU A 183 32.21 35.84 2.90
CA GLU A 183 33.09 34.74 3.32
C GLU A 183 32.69 33.42 2.63
N ILE A 184 31.39 33.13 2.49
CA ILE A 184 30.92 31.95 1.72
C ILE A 184 31.35 32.05 0.26
N LYS A 185 31.29 33.24 -0.34
CA LYS A 185 31.77 33.44 -1.72
C LYS A 185 33.28 33.17 -1.84
N GLU A 186 34.07 33.61 -0.89
CA GLU A 186 35.51 33.32 -0.85
C GLU A 186 35.78 31.81 -0.67
N ILE A 187 35.03 31.14 0.20
CA ILE A 187 35.12 29.68 0.38
C ILE A 187 34.79 28.95 -0.95
N VAL A 188 33.72 29.33 -1.61
CA VAL A 188 33.32 28.72 -2.89
C VAL A 188 34.42 28.95 -3.95
N ASN A 189 34.94 30.17 -4.05
CA ASN A 189 35.94 30.47 -5.09
C ASN A 189 37.26 29.71 -4.88
N ASN A 190 37.68 29.53 -3.62
CA ASN A 190 39.03 29.05 -3.32
C ASN A 190 39.08 27.56 -2.97
N PHE A 191 38.01 26.99 -2.42
CA PHE A 191 38.04 25.64 -1.81
C PHE A 191 37.02 24.66 -2.34
N ILE A 192 35.98 25.11 -3.11
CA ILE A 192 34.86 24.24 -3.52
C ILE A 192 35.33 23.02 -4.29
N ASP A 193 36.32 23.15 -5.17
CA ASP A 193 36.82 22.01 -5.97
C ASP A 193 37.49 20.96 -5.09
N ALA A 194 38.25 21.39 -4.08
CA ALA A 194 38.87 20.47 -3.14
C ALA A 194 37.84 19.84 -2.22
N LEU A 195 36.85 20.59 -1.75
CA LEU A 195 35.75 20.07 -0.95
C LEU A 195 34.95 19.01 -1.74
N ASN A 196 34.54 19.28 -2.98
CA ASN A 196 33.83 18.32 -3.81
C ASN A 196 34.66 17.06 -4.05
N TYR A 197 35.97 17.21 -4.37
CA TYR A 197 36.86 16.07 -4.53
C TYR A 197 36.87 15.17 -3.30
N PHE A 198 36.99 15.73 -2.09
CA PHE A 198 37.00 14.92 -0.87
C PHE A 198 35.61 14.36 -0.53
N VAL A 199 34.53 15.11 -0.78
CA VAL A 199 33.17 14.61 -0.61
C VAL A 199 32.95 13.38 -1.48
N ASP A 200 33.34 13.43 -2.77
CA ASP A 200 33.22 12.28 -3.67
C ASP A 200 34.06 11.08 -3.19
N LYS A 201 35.30 11.32 -2.75
CA LYS A 201 36.18 10.25 -2.23
C LYS A 201 35.65 9.62 -0.95
N ILE A 202 35.21 10.44 0.00
CA ILE A 202 34.66 9.98 1.28
C ILE A 202 33.36 9.22 1.03
N SER A 203 32.46 9.76 0.19
CA SER A 203 31.20 9.11 -0.16
C SER A 203 31.43 7.73 -0.83
N PHE A 204 32.42 7.64 -1.71
CA PHE A 204 32.79 6.38 -2.34
C PHE A 204 33.34 5.36 -1.31
N LEU A 205 34.21 5.81 -0.41
CA LEU A 205 34.74 4.95 0.65
C LEU A 205 33.65 4.50 1.63
N ASP A 206 32.77 5.40 2.01
CA ASP A 206 31.65 5.10 2.91
C ASP A 206 30.69 4.09 2.26
N PHE A 207 30.36 4.30 0.98
CA PHE A 207 29.56 3.37 0.19
C PHE A 207 30.16 1.96 0.18
N ILE A 208 31.46 1.83 -0.13
CA ILE A 208 32.13 0.52 -0.17
C ILE A 208 32.22 -0.10 1.23
N ASN A 209 32.61 0.69 2.23
CA ASN A 209 32.77 0.21 3.60
C ASN A 209 31.42 -0.25 4.19
N SER A 210 30.37 0.53 4.00
CA SER A 210 29.03 0.16 4.46
C SER A 210 28.54 -1.13 3.82
N GLY A 211 28.74 -1.29 2.50
CA GLY A 211 28.39 -2.51 1.78
C GLY A 211 29.22 -3.73 2.26
N ALA A 212 30.51 -3.54 2.49
CA ALA A 212 31.39 -4.62 2.98
C ALA A 212 31.01 -5.05 4.41
N LEU A 213 30.76 -4.10 5.29
CA LEU A 213 30.33 -4.38 6.67
C LEU A 213 28.99 -5.13 6.71
N CYS A 214 27.99 -4.68 5.95
CA CYS A 214 26.70 -5.36 5.84
C CYS A 214 26.87 -6.78 5.29
N SER A 215 27.65 -6.95 4.22
CA SER A 215 27.87 -8.23 3.58
C SER A 215 28.53 -9.22 4.53
N HIS A 216 29.56 -8.79 5.26
CA HIS A 216 30.25 -9.63 6.24
C HIS A 216 29.34 -9.96 7.43
N LYS A 217 28.65 -8.95 7.99
CA LYS A 217 27.83 -9.12 9.19
C LYS A 217 26.63 -10.04 8.97
N PHE A 218 25.99 -9.95 7.80
CA PHE A 218 24.73 -10.65 7.51
C PHE A 218 24.88 -11.80 6.52
N GLY A 219 26.10 -12.17 6.14
CA GLY A 219 26.37 -13.32 5.27
C GLY A 219 25.74 -13.14 3.86
N TYR A 220 25.94 -11.97 3.24
CA TYR A 220 25.47 -11.72 1.88
C TYR A 220 26.42 -12.33 0.85
N CYS A 221 25.88 -12.76 -0.29
CA CYS A 221 26.67 -13.32 -1.38
C CYS A 221 26.95 -12.30 -2.47
N LYS A 222 28.04 -12.50 -3.21
CA LYS A 222 28.37 -11.71 -4.41
C LYS A 222 27.43 -12.12 -5.55
N PRO A 223 26.67 -11.20 -6.14
CA PRO A 223 25.85 -11.50 -7.31
C PRO A 223 26.72 -11.75 -8.55
N ASN A 224 26.33 -12.73 -9.36
CA ASN A 224 27.01 -13.08 -10.61
C ASN A 224 26.18 -12.58 -11.81
N ILE A 225 26.81 -11.80 -12.68
CA ILE A 225 26.19 -11.37 -13.93
C ILE A 225 26.42 -12.44 -15.00
N ILE A 226 25.34 -13.01 -15.50
CA ILE A 226 25.37 -14.03 -16.56
C ILE A 226 24.81 -13.40 -17.84
N PRO A 227 25.59 -13.29 -18.92
CA PRO A 227 25.11 -12.73 -20.19
C PRO A 227 23.89 -13.48 -20.73
N SER A 228 22.87 -12.75 -21.17
CA SER A 228 21.63 -13.28 -21.71
C SER A 228 20.96 -12.27 -22.65
N ASP A 229 20.13 -12.75 -23.56
CA ASP A 229 19.35 -11.88 -24.47
C ASP A 229 18.20 -11.16 -23.75
N LYS A 230 17.72 -11.71 -22.63
CA LYS A 230 16.69 -11.10 -21.78
C LYS A 230 17.13 -11.07 -20.31
N SER A 231 16.58 -10.13 -19.56
CA SER A 231 16.86 -10.03 -18.13
C SER A 231 16.20 -11.17 -17.35
N PHE A 232 16.92 -11.66 -16.37
CA PHE A 232 16.46 -12.69 -15.44
C PHE A 232 17.13 -12.52 -14.09
N PHE A 233 16.59 -13.17 -13.08
CA PHE A 233 17.29 -13.48 -11.84
C PHE A 233 16.98 -14.92 -11.41
N ASP A 234 17.98 -15.54 -10.78
CA ASP A 234 17.94 -16.89 -10.26
C ASP A 234 18.61 -16.87 -8.88
N VAL A 235 17.83 -17.11 -7.84
CA VAL A 235 18.28 -16.90 -6.47
C VAL A 235 17.97 -18.09 -5.58
N GLU A 236 18.93 -18.42 -4.71
CA GLU A 236 18.79 -19.44 -3.68
C GLU A 236 18.82 -18.79 -2.28
N ASN A 237 17.86 -19.17 -1.44
CA ASN A 237 17.73 -18.71 -0.05
C ASN A 237 17.78 -17.19 0.10
N MET A 238 17.03 -16.48 -0.75
CA MET A 238 16.93 -15.04 -0.69
C MET A 238 16.19 -14.60 0.57
N ARG A 239 16.73 -13.61 1.25
CA ARG A 239 16.16 -12.98 2.43
C ARG A 239 15.80 -11.52 2.16
N HIS A 240 15.00 -10.91 3.02
CA HIS A 240 14.70 -9.50 2.94
C HIS A 240 15.73 -8.71 3.77
N PRO A 241 16.59 -7.88 3.17
CA PRO A 241 17.76 -7.30 3.83
C PRO A 241 17.43 -6.39 5.03
N ILE A 242 16.19 -5.90 5.10
CA ILE A 242 15.73 -5.03 6.19
C ILE A 242 14.94 -5.83 7.23
N VAL A 243 13.99 -6.67 6.77
CA VAL A 243 13.07 -7.39 7.68
C VAL A 243 13.82 -8.40 8.55
N GLU A 244 14.85 -9.09 8.01
CA GLU A 244 15.69 -10.02 8.77
C GLU A 244 16.44 -9.35 9.94
N ILE A 245 16.65 -8.03 9.86
CA ILE A 245 17.37 -7.26 10.90
C ILE A 245 16.41 -6.69 11.93
N ILE A 246 15.22 -6.22 11.48
CA ILE A 246 14.24 -5.55 12.35
C ILE A 246 13.47 -6.57 13.19
N ASN A 247 13.07 -7.69 12.58
CA ASN A 247 12.34 -8.76 13.28
C ASN A 247 13.33 -9.69 14.00
N GLN A 248 13.64 -9.37 15.24
CA GLN A 248 14.52 -10.20 16.07
C GLN A 248 13.80 -11.36 16.77
N ASP A 249 12.46 -11.31 16.82
CA ASP A 249 11.64 -12.30 17.51
C ASP A 249 11.29 -13.53 16.65
N THR A 250 11.40 -13.41 15.32
CA THR A 250 11.07 -14.49 14.38
C THR A 250 12.10 -14.58 13.26
N GLU A 251 12.51 -15.81 12.93
CA GLU A 251 13.41 -16.07 11.82
C GLU A 251 12.71 -15.73 10.48
N TYR A 252 13.44 -15.07 9.57
CA TYR A 252 12.97 -14.82 8.23
C TYR A 252 13.02 -16.09 7.39
N HIS A 253 11.90 -16.49 6.79
CA HIS A 253 11.86 -17.64 5.88
C HIS A 253 12.50 -17.29 4.52
N PRO A 254 13.63 -17.92 4.15
CA PRO A 254 14.31 -17.64 2.88
C PRO A 254 13.56 -18.24 1.69
N HIS A 255 13.66 -17.59 0.53
CA HIS A 255 12.98 -18.03 -0.69
C HIS A 255 13.97 -18.36 -1.81
N THR A 256 13.70 -19.46 -2.53
CA THR A 256 14.43 -19.88 -3.73
C THR A 256 13.50 -19.79 -4.93
N LEU A 257 13.88 -18.98 -5.94
CA LEU A 257 13.05 -18.79 -7.14
C LEU A 257 13.89 -18.29 -8.33
N SER A 258 13.37 -18.54 -9.54
CA SER A 258 13.96 -18.10 -10.79
C SER A 258 12.89 -17.48 -11.69
N ILE A 259 13.15 -16.27 -12.21
CA ILE A 259 12.25 -15.56 -13.13
C ILE A 259 13.05 -14.97 -14.28
N GLY A 260 12.46 -14.99 -15.49
CA GLY A 260 13.08 -14.50 -16.71
C GLY A 260 13.84 -15.58 -17.49
N LYS A 261 14.05 -16.79 -16.95
CA LYS A 261 14.57 -17.96 -17.68
C LYS A 261 13.41 -18.75 -18.31
N ASP A 262 12.98 -19.80 -17.63
CA ASP A 262 11.87 -20.67 -18.06
C ASP A 262 10.50 -20.11 -17.68
N LEU A 263 10.45 -19.33 -16.61
CA LEU A 263 9.27 -18.68 -16.07
C LEU A 263 9.43 -17.17 -16.17
N ASN A 264 8.54 -16.49 -16.89
CA ASN A 264 8.54 -15.03 -17.00
C ASN A 264 7.70 -14.39 -15.91
N GLY A 265 6.61 -15.02 -15.48
CA GLY A 265 5.65 -14.45 -14.56
C GLY A 265 5.15 -15.37 -13.46
N ILE A 266 4.94 -14.81 -12.28
CA ILE A 266 4.27 -15.47 -11.16
C ILE A 266 3.00 -14.70 -10.82
N LEU A 267 1.88 -15.42 -10.78
CA LEU A 267 0.64 -14.94 -10.19
C LEU A 267 0.60 -15.43 -8.73
N LEU A 268 0.90 -14.51 -7.79
CA LEU A 268 1.16 -14.85 -6.39
C LEU A 268 -0.09 -14.74 -5.54
N TYR A 269 -0.54 -15.86 -5.00
CA TYR A 269 -1.68 -15.96 -4.09
C TYR A 269 -1.23 -16.04 -2.62
N GLY A 270 -2.14 -15.82 -1.72
CA GLY A 270 -1.96 -15.96 -0.29
C GLY A 270 -2.80 -14.96 0.50
N ILE A 271 -3.09 -15.29 1.74
CA ILE A 271 -3.85 -14.42 2.64
C ILE A 271 -3.08 -13.15 2.99
N ASN A 272 -3.78 -12.16 3.53
CA ASN A 272 -3.15 -10.98 4.10
C ASN A 272 -2.18 -11.43 5.22
N SER A 273 -1.04 -10.76 5.33
CA SER A 273 0.04 -11.11 6.26
C SER A 273 0.83 -12.39 5.96
N SER A 274 0.55 -13.12 4.88
CA SER A 274 1.37 -14.30 4.49
C SER A 274 2.78 -13.93 4.03
N GLY A 275 3.02 -12.67 3.67
CA GLY A 275 4.33 -12.17 3.25
C GLY A 275 4.49 -11.86 1.76
N LYS A 276 3.41 -11.83 0.96
CA LYS A 276 3.43 -11.52 -0.48
C LYS A 276 4.20 -10.24 -0.81
N SER A 277 3.78 -9.13 -0.18
CA SER A 277 4.43 -7.82 -0.38
C SER A 277 5.87 -7.81 0.12
N THR A 278 6.17 -8.55 1.19
CA THR A 278 7.52 -8.70 1.73
C THR A 278 8.43 -9.44 0.76
N LEU A 279 7.95 -10.52 0.16
CA LEU A 279 8.70 -11.26 -0.87
C LEU A 279 9.00 -10.38 -2.10
N MET A 280 8.02 -9.67 -2.61
CA MET A 280 8.23 -8.76 -3.76
C MET A 280 9.22 -7.64 -3.42
N LYS A 281 9.13 -7.03 -2.23
CA LYS A 281 10.10 -6.04 -1.76
C LYS A 281 11.50 -6.63 -1.61
N ALA A 282 11.62 -7.86 -1.11
CA ALA A 282 12.90 -8.55 -1.02
C ALA A 282 13.55 -8.73 -2.40
N ILE A 283 12.77 -9.14 -3.40
CA ILE A 283 13.23 -9.27 -4.79
C ILE A 283 13.72 -7.92 -5.33
N GLY A 284 12.87 -6.89 -5.24
CA GLY A 284 13.21 -5.56 -5.75
C GLY A 284 14.47 -4.98 -5.11
N LEU A 285 14.60 -5.10 -3.78
CA LEU A 285 15.77 -4.61 -3.06
C LEU A 285 17.05 -5.38 -3.43
N ASN A 286 17.01 -6.71 -3.52
CA ASN A 286 18.18 -7.49 -3.90
C ASN A 286 18.62 -7.22 -5.35
N ILE A 287 17.68 -7.02 -6.28
CA ILE A 287 17.99 -6.57 -7.66
C ILE A 287 18.67 -5.19 -7.66
N ILE A 288 18.16 -4.23 -6.87
CA ILE A 288 18.78 -2.91 -6.75
C ILE A 288 20.18 -3.04 -6.16
N LEU A 289 20.36 -3.78 -5.05
CA LEU A 289 21.66 -4.00 -4.44
C LEU A 289 22.66 -4.64 -5.43
N ALA A 290 22.23 -5.66 -6.18
CA ALA A 290 23.06 -6.29 -7.18
C ALA A 290 23.49 -5.31 -8.28
N GLN A 291 22.58 -4.48 -8.78
CA GLN A 291 22.84 -3.55 -9.88
C GLN A 291 23.68 -2.33 -9.49
N ILE A 292 23.67 -1.93 -8.21
CA ILE A 292 24.57 -0.87 -7.72
C ILE A 292 25.94 -1.41 -7.30
N GLY A 293 26.18 -2.73 -7.44
CA GLY A 293 27.46 -3.37 -7.13
C GLY A 293 27.63 -3.85 -5.70
N TYR A 294 26.55 -3.93 -4.92
CA TYR A 294 26.56 -4.50 -3.58
C TYR A 294 26.37 -6.02 -3.61
N PHE A 295 26.73 -6.66 -2.51
CA PHE A 295 26.35 -8.04 -2.21
C PHE A 295 24.87 -8.08 -1.83
N VAL A 296 24.24 -9.25 -2.01
CA VAL A 296 22.80 -9.46 -1.84
C VAL A 296 22.50 -10.45 -0.73
N SER A 297 21.35 -10.30 -0.09
CA SER A 297 20.92 -11.15 1.03
C SER A 297 20.41 -12.52 0.52
N ALA A 298 21.31 -13.34 0.01
CA ALA A 298 21.05 -14.67 -0.53
C ALA A 298 22.28 -15.57 -0.35
N THR A 299 22.13 -16.88 -0.60
CA THR A 299 23.27 -17.82 -0.65
C THR A 299 23.87 -17.89 -2.06
N LYS A 300 23.05 -17.74 -3.10
CA LYS A 300 23.46 -17.64 -4.49
C LYS A 300 22.56 -16.67 -5.23
N PHE A 301 23.14 -15.87 -6.12
CA PHE A 301 22.40 -14.92 -6.94
C PHE A 301 23.03 -14.78 -8.32
N GLU A 302 22.34 -15.24 -9.33
CA GLU A 302 22.71 -15.10 -10.75
C GLU A 302 21.68 -14.23 -11.43
N TYR A 303 22.10 -13.29 -12.24
CA TYR A 303 21.18 -12.40 -12.92
C TYR A 303 21.76 -11.80 -14.20
N PHE A 304 20.88 -11.29 -15.06
CA PHE A 304 21.23 -10.35 -16.10
C PHE A 304 20.48 -9.04 -15.84
N PRO A 305 21.18 -7.87 -15.87
CA PRO A 305 20.63 -6.62 -15.38
C PRO A 305 19.32 -6.18 -16.04
N TYR A 306 18.39 -5.70 -15.23
CA TYR A 306 17.16 -5.06 -15.66
C TYR A 306 17.39 -3.59 -16.00
N THR A 307 16.77 -3.09 -17.08
CA THR A 307 16.80 -1.66 -17.42
C THR A 307 15.64 -0.89 -16.77
N ASN A 308 14.53 -1.59 -16.51
CA ASN A 308 13.37 -1.01 -15.90
C ASN A 308 12.91 -1.87 -14.71
N LEU A 309 12.62 -1.23 -13.59
CA LEU A 309 11.98 -1.83 -12.43
C LEU A 309 10.72 -1.03 -12.13
N PHE A 310 9.55 -1.63 -12.34
CA PHE A 310 8.27 -1.03 -12.00
C PHE A 310 7.70 -1.71 -10.76
N THR A 311 7.28 -0.89 -9.80
CA THR A 311 6.68 -1.37 -8.56
C THR A 311 5.30 -0.75 -8.36
N ARG A 312 4.33 -1.56 -8.03
CA ARG A 312 2.99 -1.15 -7.58
C ARG A 312 2.67 -1.92 -6.29
N ILE A 313 3.39 -1.59 -5.21
CA ILE A 313 3.32 -2.34 -3.94
C ILE A 313 2.50 -1.61 -2.86
N CYS A 314 2.25 -0.33 -3.00
CA CYS A 314 1.43 0.45 -2.07
C CYS A 314 0.54 1.41 -2.84
N GLY A 315 -0.76 1.29 -2.66
CA GLY A 315 -1.71 2.29 -3.14
C GLY A 315 -1.70 3.52 -2.24
N ASN A 316 -0.99 4.57 -2.64
CA ASN A 316 -1.19 5.87 -2.03
C ASN A 316 -2.35 6.57 -2.76
N ASP A 317 -3.45 6.81 -2.04
CA ASP A 317 -4.51 7.68 -2.52
C ASP A 317 -3.97 9.09 -2.70
N ASN A 318 -3.79 9.50 -3.94
CA ASN A 318 -3.31 10.83 -4.25
C ASN A 318 -4.48 11.84 -4.20
N ILE A 319 -4.95 12.12 -2.99
CA ILE A 319 -6.07 13.01 -2.66
C ILE A 319 -5.87 14.41 -3.28
N PHE A 320 -4.61 14.83 -3.49
CA PHE A 320 -4.27 16.16 -4.01
C PHE A 320 -4.56 16.36 -5.50
N ARG A 321 -4.78 15.31 -6.29
CA ARG A 321 -5.05 15.43 -7.74
C ARG A 321 -6.51 15.27 -8.13
N GLY A 322 -7.42 15.04 -7.18
CA GLY A 322 -8.86 14.87 -7.45
C GLY A 322 -9.21 13.68 -8.35
N MET A 323 -8.26 12.75 -8.55
CA MET A 323 -8.48 11.50 -9.29
C MET A 323 -8.82 10.39 -8.31
N SER A 324 -9.74 9.50 -8.69
CA SER A 324 -9.99 8.29 -7.91
C SER A 324 -8.74 7.40 -7.86
N SER A 325 -8.58 6.64 -6.80
CA SER A 325 -7.47 5.67 -6.64
C SER A 325 -7.35 4.73 -7.86
N PHE A 326 -8.49 4.29 -8.40
CA PHE A 326 -8.54 3.46 -9.60
C PHE A 326 -8.01 4.17 -10.86
N MET A 327 -8.32 5.46 -11.06
CA MET A 327 -7.81 6.23 -12.22
C MET A 327 -6.29 6.38 -12.15
N VAL A 328 -5.73 6.66 -10.97
CA VAL A 328 -4.28 6.72 -10.76
C VAL A 328 -3.65 5.37 -11.11
N GLU A 329 -4.24 4.29 -10.62
CA GLU A 329 -3.80 2.93 -10.89
C GLU A 329 -3.79 2.60 -12.39
N MET A 330 -4.82 2.98 -13.12
CA MET A 330 -4.89 2.77 -14.58
C MET A 330 -3.84 3.57 -15.35
N VAL A 331 -3.55 4.80 -14.94
CA VAL A 331 -2.47 5.62 -15.54
C VAL A 331 -1.10 4.98 -15.31
N GLU A 332 -0.84 4.48 -14.10
CA GLU A 332 0.40 3.78 -13.78
C GLU A 332 0.53 2.46 -14.55
N LEU A 333 -0.53 1.65 -14.60
CA LEU A 333 -0.58 0.43 -15.37
C LEU A 333 -0.32 0.69 -16.86
N MET A 334 -0.96 1.71 -17.43
CA MET A 334 -0.71 2.11 -18.82
C MET A 334 0.76 2.51 -19.06
N ALA A 335 1.39 3.19 -18.09
CA ALA A 335 2.79 3.57 -18.19
C ALA A 335 3.71 2.33 -18.17
N ILE A 336 3.40 1.33 -17.33
CA ILE A 336 4.09 0.05 -17.29
C ILE A 336 3.96 -0.66 -18.63
N LEU A 337 2.73 -0.85 -19.13
CA LEU A 337 2.47 -1.58 -20.36
C LEU A 337 3.06 -0.91 -21.62
N LYS A 338 3.25 0.40 -21.62
CA LYS A 338 3.91 1.12 -22.72
C LYS A 338 5.43 1.04 -22.70
N ARG A 339 6.04 0.75 -21.55
CA ARG A 339 7.50 0.79 -21.37
C ARG A 339 8.10 -0.58 -21.08
N ASN A 340 7.27 -1.62 -20.99
CA ASN A 340 7.73 -2.97 -20.78
C ASN A 340 8.53 -3.52 -21.97
N ASN A 341 9.47 -4.36 -21.68
CA ASN A 341 10.29 -5.11 -22.63
C ASN A 341 10.93 -6.32 -21.93
N ASN A 342 11.71 -7.11 -22.65
CA ASN A 342 12.41 -8.28 -22.13
C ASN A 342 13.52 -7.97 -21.08
N ARG A 343 13.74 -6.69 -20.75
CA ARG A 343 14.66 -6.22 -19.70
C ARG A 343 13.94 -5.44 -18.60
N THR A 344 12.67 -5.72 -18.42
CA THR A 344 11.81 -5.09 -17.42
C THR A 344 11.44 -6.11 -16.34
N LEU A 345 11.44 -5.68 -15.07
CA LEU A 345 10.84 -6.38 -13.94
C LEU A 345 9.65 -5.59 -13.41
N VAL A 346 8.49 -6.25 -13.31
CA VAL A 346 7.27 -5.67 -12.75
C VAL A 346 6.90 -6.39 -11.45
N LEU A 347 6.72 -5.62 -10.38
CA LEU A 347 6.29 -6.10 -9.07
C LEU A 347 4.96 -5.42 -8.71
N GLY A 348 3.86 -6.16 -8.86
CA GLY A 348 2.51 -5.65 -8.67
C GLY A 348 1.81 -6.27 -7.47
N ASP A 349 1.26 -5.48 -6.57
CA ASP A 349 0.53 -5.94 -5.39
C ASP A 349 -0.93 -5.49 -5.47
N GLU A 350 -1.85 -6.45 -5.51
CA GLU A 350 -3.29 -6.24 -5.55
C GLU A 350 -3.74 -5.25 -6.63
N ILE A 351 -3.25 -5.41 -7.86
CA ILE A 351 -3.61 -4.56 -9.00
C ILE A 351 -5.11 -4.65 -9.26
N CYS A 352 -5.74 -3.50 -9.54
CA CYS A 352 -7.18 -3.33 -9.76
C CYS A 352 -8.06 -3.57 -8.52
N ARG A 353 -7.54 -3.35 -7.31
CA ARG A 353 -8.31 -3.44 -6.07
C ARG A 353 -9.48 -2.43 -6.00
N GLY A 354 -9.38 -1.30 -6.69
CA GLY A 354 -10.34 -0.20 -6.63
C GLY A 354 -11.57 -0.32 -7.54
N THR A 355 -11.81 -1.49 -8.18
CA THR A 355 -12.94 -1.71 -9.08
C THR A 355 -13.68 -3.03 -8.78
N GLU A 356 -14.78 -3.28 -9.49
CA GLU A 356 -15.54 -4.52 -9.36
C GLU A 356 -14.74 -5.73 -9.87
N GLU A 357 -14.96 -6.88 -9.27
CA GLU A 357 -14.18 -8.10 -9.48
C GLU A 357 -14.09 -8.53 -10.96
N LYS A 358 -15.19 -8.41 -11.71
CA LYS A 358 -15.21 -8.80 -13.12
C LYS A 358 -14.31 -7.93 -13.98
N SER A 359 -14.34 -6.61 -13.80
CA SER A 359 -13.46 -5.67 -14.50
C SER A 359 -12.01 -5.87 -14.08
N ALA A 360 -11.75 -6.08 -12.79
CA ALA A 360 -10.41 -6.38 -12.29
C ALA A 360 -9.83 -7.63 -12.96
N ASN A 361 -10.59 -8.73 -13.02
CA ASN A 361 -10.18 -9.97 -13.67
C ASN A 361 -9.82 -9.75 -15.15
N ILE A 362 -10.61 -8.98 -15.90
CA ILE A 362 -10.37 -8.69 -17.32
C ILE A 362 -9.11 -7.86 -17.51
N ILE A 363 -8.94 -6.79 -16.73
CA ILE A 363 -7.79 -5.87 -16.85
C ILE A 363 -6.50 -6.58 -16.48
N VAL A 364 -6.49 -7.34 -15.39
CA VAL A 364 -5.31 -8.09 -14.96
C VAL A 364 -4.99 -9.22 -15.94
N ALA A 365 -5.96 -9.93 -16.48
CA ALA A 365 -5.72 -10.93 -17.51
C ALA A 365 -5.05 -10.32 -18.75
N TYR A 366 -5.54 -9.19 -19.26
CA TYR A 366 -4.92 -8.46 -20.36
C TYR A 366 -3.48 -8.00 -20.03
N MET A 367 -3.24 -7.52 -18.81
CA MET A 367 -1.90 -7.17 -18.35
C MET A 367 -0.96 -8.38 -18.41
N LEU A 368 -1.39 -9.54 -17.89
CA LEU A 368 -0.58 -10.77 -17.89
C LEU A 368 -0.24 -11.23 -19.31
N GLU A 369 -1.20 -11.19 -20.24
CA GLU A 369 -0.96 -11.49 -21.66
C GLU A 369 0.10 -10.54 -22.25
N THR A 370 -0.08 -9.22 -22.09
CA THR A 370 0.84 -8.21 -22.64
C THR A 370 2.25 -8.34 -22.05
N LEU A 371 2.38 -8.58 -20.74
CA LEU A 371 3.68 -8.77 -20.11
C LEU A 371 4.35 -10.08 -20.56
N SER A 372 3.57 -11.13 -20.78
CA SER A 372 4.06 -12.41 -21.29
C SER A 372 4.53 -12.32 -22.73
N GLU A 373 3.79 -11.63 -23.61
CA GLU A 373 4.15 -11.41 -25.00
C GLU A 373 5.45 -10.63 -25.20
N SER A 374 5.76 -9.73 -24.27
CA SER A 374 6.99 -8.92 -24.29
C SER A 374 8.17 -9.56 -23.56
N ASP A 375 8.06 -10.82 -23.15
CA ASP A 375 9.07 -11.52 -22.34
C ASP A 375 9.47 -10.76 -21.06
N THR A 376 8.58 -9.95 -20.53
CA THR A 376 8.78 -9.18 -19.30
C THR A 376 8.80 -10.13 -18.09
N SER A 377 9.75 -9.93 -17.17
CA SER A 377 9.73 -10.59 -15.87
C SER A 377 8.73 -9.92 -14.95
N PHE A 378 7.82 -10.69 -14.30
CA PHE A 378 6.86 -10.10 -13.38
C PHE A 378 6.42 -11.01 -12.25
N ILE A 379 6.05 -10.38 -11.12
CA ILE A 379 5.32 -11.01 -10.02
C ILE A 379 4.13 -10.14 -9.70
N THR A 380 2.94 -10.71 -9.75
CA THR A 380 1.69 -10.01 -9.43
C THR A 380 0.96 -10.74 -8.31
N ALA A 381 0.89 -10.13 -7.14
CA ALA A 381 0.09 -10.64 -6.04
C ALA A 381 -1.38 -10.27 -6.24
N THR A 382 -2.28 -11.21 -5.98
CA THR A 382 -3.72 -11.02 -6.16
C THR A 382 -4.55 -11.92 -5.24
N HIS A 383 -5.78 -11.51 -4.96
CA HIS A 383 -6.83 -12.32 -4.33
C HIS A 383 -7.89 -12.80 -5.35
N LEU A 384 -7.73 -12.44 -6.61
CA LEU A 384 -8.68 -12.75 -7.67
C LEU A 384 -8.44 -14.18 -8.20
N HIS A 385 -9.02 -15.18 -7.54
CA HIS A 385 -8.82 -16.60 -7.89
C HIS A 385 -9.28 -16.95 -9.31
N MET A 386 -10.32 -16.30 -9.82
CA MET A 386 -10.84 -16.53 -11.17
C MET A 386 -9.85 -16.26 -12.28
N ILE A 387 -8.85 -15.39 -12.08
CA ILE A 387 -7.86 -15.04 -13.10
C ILE A 387 -7.09 -16.28 -13.58
N ALA A 388 -6.63 -17.11 -12.65
CA ALA A 388 -5.87 -18.32 -13.00
C ALA A 388 -6.71 -19.41 -13.68
N GLU A 389 -8.02 -19.27 -13.68
CA GLU A 389 -8.96 -20.20 -14.34
C GLU A 389 -9.35 -19.70 -15.75
N LEU A 390 -9.04 -18.43 -16.10
CA LEU A 390 -9.35 -17.89 -17.42
C LEU A 390 -8.52 -18.59 -18.51
N PRO A 391 -9.14 -19.08 -19.61
CA PRO A 391 -8.43 -19.79 -20.67
C PRO A 391 -7.27 -19.02 -21.27
N CYS A 392 -7.36 -17.69 -21.36
CA CYS A 392 -6.28 -16.83 -21.84
C CYS A 392 -5.06 -16.87 -20.91
N VAL A 393 -5.26 -16.94 -19.59
CA VAL A 393 -4.18 -17.01 -18.60
C VAL A 393 -3.62 -18.42 -18.46
N VAL A 394 -4.47 -19.46 -18.45
CA VAL A 394 -4.07 -20.88 -18.40
C VAL A 394 -3.16 -21.26 -19.57
N ASN A 395 -3.38 -20.66 -20.74
CA ASN A 395 -2.57 -20.93 -21.94
C ASN A 395 -1.21 -20.20 -21.97
N LEU A 396 -0.91 -19.31 -20.99
CA LEU A 396 0.38 -18.64 -20.88
C LEU A 396 1.45 -19.63 -20.37
N LYS A 397 2.30 -20.13 -21.28
CA LYS A 397 3.28 -21.20 -20.99
C LYS A 397 4.32 -20.83 -19.93
N HIS A 398 4.66 -19.54 -19.83
CA HIS A 398 5.73 -19.03 -18.97
C HIS A 398 5.20 -18.25 -17.77
N VAL A 399 3.92 -18.43 -17.41
CA VAL A 399 3.28 -17.81 -16.25
C VAL A 399 2.69 -18.91 -15.37
N LYS A 400 2.98 -18.87 -14.08
CA LYS A 400 2.47 -19.87 -13.13
C LYS A 400 1.76 -19.21 -11.95
N PRO A 401 0.63 -19.77 -11.51
CA PRO A 401 0.06 -19.47 -10.20
C PRO A 401 0.92 -20.12 -9.12
N MET A 402 1.29 -19.34 -8.11
CA MET A 402 2.00 -19.79 -6.91
C MET A 402 1.38 -19.18 -5.67
N HIS A 403 1.56 -19.79 -4.52
CA HIS A 403 1.07 -19.25 -3.26
C HIS A 403 2.09 -19.41 -2.14
N LEU A 404 2.00 -18.53 -1.15
CA LEU A 404 2.74 -18.65 0.10
C LEU A 404 1.94 -19.54 1.05
N LYS A 405 2.52 -20.68 1.40
CA LYS A 405 1.88 -21.72 2.19
C LYS A 405 1.54 -21.23 3.60
N VAL A 406 0.29 -21.45 3.98
CA VAL A 406 -0.23 -21.24 5.33
C VAL A 406 -1.01 -22.49 5.68
N GLU A 407 -0.78 -23.04 6.84
CA GLU A 407 -1.46 -24.23 7.36
C GLU A 407 -2.26 -23.88 8.60
N TYR A 408 -3.38 -24.58 8.79
CA TYR A 408 -4.14 -24.46 10.02
C TYR A 408 -3.75 -25.62 10.96
N ASP A 409 -3.26 -25.27 12.13
CA ASP A 409 -2.96 -26.24 13.20
C ASP A 409 -4.23 -26.48 14.03
N ASP A 410 -4.88 -27.60 13.81
CA ASP A 410 -6.10 -27.99 14.51
C ASP A 410 -5.88 -28.18 16.03
N ILE A 411 -4.67 -28.56 16.45
CA ILE A 411 -4.36 -28.84 17.85
C ILE A 411 -4.28 -27.50 18.63
N ASN A 412 -3.53 -26.54 18.10
CA ASN A 412 -3.35 -25.24 18.72
C ASN A 412 -4.41 -24.23 18.26
N GLN A 413 -5.31 -24.62 17.36
CA GLN A 413 -6.31 -23.75 16.74
C GLN A 413 -5.71 -22.43 16.24
N SER A 414 -4.58 -22.52 15.54
CA SER A 414 -3.81 -21.36 15.08
C SER A 414 -3.37 -21.52 13.64
N LEU A 415 -3.18 -20.38 12.95
CA LEU A 415 -2.60 -20.35 11.61
C LEU A 415 -1.09 -20.38 11.71
N VAL A 416 -0.47 -21.35 11.05
CA VAL A 416 0.99 -21.47 10.91
C VAL A 416 1.39 -20.92 9.55
N TYR A 417 2.14 -19.83 9.55
CA TYR A 417 2.65 -19.19 8.34
C TYR A 417 3.98 -19.83 7.93
N ASN A 418 3.93 -20.93 7.18
CA ASN A 418 5.13 -21.60 6.69
C ASN A 418 5.87 -20.75 5.66
N ARG A 419 5.17 -19.86 4.95
CA ARG A 419 5.69 -18.90 3.96
C ARG A 419 6.49 -19.55 2.82
N GLU A 420 6.41 -20.85 2.67
CA GLU A 420 7.02 -21.57 1.56
C GLU A 420 6.28 -21.23 0.25
N LEU A 421 7.05 -20.94 -0.81
CA LEU A 421 6.50 -20.64 -2.13
C LEU A 421 6.18 -21.95 -2.86
N THR A 422 4.91 -22.25 -3.04
CA THR A 422 4.41 -23.50 -3.64
C THR A 422 3.58 -23.25 -4.89
N GLU A 423 3.55 -24.18 -5.84
CA GLU A 423 2.79 -24.08 -7.08
C GLU A 423 1.27 -24.21 -6.82
N GLY A 424 0.47 -23.44 -7.54
CA GLY A 424 -0.99 -23.41 -7.43
C GLY A 424 -1.51 -22.19 -6.68
N GLN A 425 -2.85 -22.08 -6.59
CA GLN A 425 -3.53 -20.92 -5.98
C GLN A 425 -3.63 -20.98 -4.45
N GLY A 426 -3.36 -22.15 -3.85
CA GLY A 426 -3.66 -22.39 -2.43
C GLY A 426 -5.16 -22.54 -2.16
N GLU A 427 -5.54 -22.56 -0.90
CA GLU A 427 -6.95 -22.69 -0.48
C GLU A 427 -7.75 -21.41 -0.73
N LYS A 428 -9.00 -21.55 -1.19
CA LYS A 428 -9.85 -20.41 -1.60
C LYS A 428 -10.47 -19.63 -0.42
N TYR A 429 -10.63 -20.25 0.77
CA TYR A 429 -11.43 -19.70 1.88
C TYR A 429 -10.66 -19.33 3.13
N TYR A 430 -9.38 -18.97 3.00
CA TYR A 430 -8.54 -18.57 4.14
C TYR A 430 -9.13 -17.43 4.99
N GLY A 431 -9.86 -16.50 4.39
CA GLY A 431 -10.46 -15.38 5.13
C GLY A 431 -11.47 -15.86 6.19
N VAL A 432 -12.25 -16.87 5.86
CA VAL A 432 -13.22 -17.46 6.80
C VAL A 432 -12.50 -18.26 7.89
N GLN A 433 -11.42 -18.95 7.56
CA GLN A 433 -10.61 -19.67 8.55
C GLN A 433 -9.96 -18.70 9.55
N VAL A 434 -9.41 -17.58 9.06
CA VAL A 434 -8.89 -16.50 9.93
C VAL A 434 -9.99 -15.94 10.84
N ALA A 435 -11.19 -15.71 10.30
CA ALA A 435 -12.31 -15.21 11.08
C ALA A 435 -12.76 -16.23 12.16
N LYS A 436 -12.80 -17.53 11.83
CA LYS A 436 -13.07 -18.61 12.78
C LYS A 436 -12.06 -18.64 13.92
N TYR A 437 -10.77 -18.47 13.59
CA TYR A 437 -9.68 -18.39 14.58
C TYR A 437 -9.81 -17.20 15.53
N LEU A 438 -10.10 -16.02 14.97
CA LEU A 438 -10.17 -14.79 15.78
C LEU A 438 -11.43 -14.72 16.63
N MET A 439 -12.57 -15.15 16.11
CA MET A 439 -13.86 -15.05 16.80
C MET A 439 -14.05 -16.12 17.87
N LYS A 440 -13.44 -17.30 17.73
CA LYS A 440 -13.53 -18.45 18.66
C LYS A 440 -14.96 -18.70 19.16
N ASN A 441 -15.93 -18.67 18.24
CA ASN A 441 -17.36 -18.77 18.53
C ASN A 441 -17.97 -19.95 17.78
N ASP A 442 -18.46 -20.95 18.53
CA ASP A 442 -19.02 -22.17 17.96
C ASP A 442 -20.23 -21.91 17.04
N HIS A 443 -21.08 -20.95 17.42
CA HIS A 443 -22.23 -20.56 16.59
C HIS A 443 -21.78 -19.93 15.26
N PHE A 444 -20.74 -19.08 15.30
CA PHE A 444 -20.14 -18.52 14.08
C PHE A 444 -19.54 -19.62 13.21
N ASN A 445 -18.84 -20.59 13.80
CA ASN A 445 -18.20 -21.68 13.08
C ASN A 445 -19.22 -22.60 12.40
N LEU A 446 -20.33 -22.91 13.08
CA LEU A 446 -21.43 -23.71 12.52
C LEU A 446 -22.13 -22.95 11.39
N ARG A 447 -22.52 -21.71 11.65
CA ARG A 447 -23.27 -20.92 10.68
C ARG A 447 -22.45 -20.57 9.42
N THR A 448 -21.16 -20.25 9.58
CA THR A 448 -20.28 -20.02 8.42
C THR A 448 -20.13 -21.26 7.56
N LYS A 449 -20.05 -22.46 8.16
CA LYS A 449 -19.99 -23.72 7.40
C LYS A 449 -21.27 -23.98 6.60
N GLU A 450 -22.43 -23.66 7.18
CA GLU A 450 -23.71 -23.73 6.46
C GLU A 450 -23.75 -22.75 5.29
N ILE A 451 -23.30 -21.49 5.52
CA ILE A 451 -23.22 -20.46 4.47
C ILE A 451 -22.20 -20.83 3.38
N GLU A 452 -21.06 -21.43 3.74
CA GLU A 452 -20.09 -21.94 2.76
C GLU A 452 -20.74 -22.98 1.84
N ASN A 453 -21.49 -23.92 2.39
CA ASN A 453 -22.23 -24.90 1.60
C ASN A 453 -23.31 -24.24 0.73
N GLU A 454 -24.04 -23.25 1.26
CA GLU A 454 -25.01 -22.47 0.48
C GLU A 454 -24.31 -21.71 -0.67
N TYR A 455 -23.10 -21.19 -0.45
CA TYR A 455 -22.33 -20.45 -1.45
C TYR A 455 -21.79 -21.36 -2.56
N GLU A 456 -21.38 -22.58 -2.21
CA GLU A 456 -20.97 -23.60 -3.20
C GLU A 456 -22.18 -24.10 -4.05
N ASP A 457 -23.35 -24.17 -3.44
CA ASP A 457 -24.59 -24.50 -4.14
C ASP A 457 -25.04 -23.39 -5.12
N ILE A 458 -24.62 -22.15 -4.92
CA ILE A 458 -24.89 -20.99 -5.80
C ILE A 458 -23.88 -20.90 -6.96
N SER A 459 -22.86 -21.75 -7.03
CA SER A 459 -21.92 -21.75 -8.15
C SER A 459 -22.65 -22.03 -9.47
N VAL A 460 -23.01 -20.96 -10.16
CA VAL A 460 -23.83 -20.96 -11.36
C VAL A 460 -23.06 -21.65 -12.49
N LYS A 461 -23.49 -22.83 -12.88
CA LYS A 461 -22.92 -23.56 -14.02
C LYS A 461 -23.38 -22.90 -15.33
N GLN A 462 -22.48 -22.71 -16.25
CA GLN A 462 -22.83 -22.32 -17.62
C GLN A 462 -23.39 -23.52 -18.38
N SER A 463 -24.33 -23.26 -19.28
CA SER A 463 -24.84 -24.26 -20.18
C SER A 463 -23.75 -24.78 -21.12
N ASN A 464 -23.64 -26.08 -21.27
CA ASN A 464 -22.72 -26.72 -22.23
C ASN A 464 -23.01 -26.37 -23.70
N TYR A 465 -24.21 -25.86 -23.98
CA TYR A 465 -24.68 -25.55 -25.33
C TYR A 465 -24.53 -24.07 -25.70
N ASN A 466 -24.60 -23.16 -24.70
CA ASN A 466 -24.47 -21.74 -24.92
C ASN A 466 -23.80 -21.08 -23.69
N LYS A 467 -22.58 -20.58 -23.84
CA LYS A 467 -21.80 -19.95 -22.79
C LYS A 467 -22.44 -18.67 -22.21
N ASN A 468 -23.39 -18.08 -22.92
CA ASN A 468 -24.13 -16.89 -22.42
C ASN A 468 -25.38 -17.30 -21.61
N ASN A 469 -25.69 -18.57 -21.50
CA ASN A 469 -26.81 -19.07 -20.73
C ASN A 469 -26.34 -19.67 -19.40
N TRP A 470 -26.59 -18.94 -18.32
CA TRP A 470 -26.25 -19.33 -16.96
C TRP A 470 -27.38 -20.12 -16.34
N MET A 471 -27.09 -21.33 -15.85
CA MET A 471 -28.06 -22.20 -15.19
C MET A 471 -28.19 -21.81 -13.72
N ILE A 472 -29.06 -20.83 -13.40
CA ILE A 472 -29.22 -20.28 -12.04
C ILE A 472 -30.20 -21.12 -11.23
N GLU A 473 -31.38 -21.42 -11.83
CA GLU A 473 -32.44 -22.20 -11.19
C GLU A 473 -33.34 -22.84 -12.25
N CYS A 474 -34.07 -23.87 -11.84
CA CYS A 474 -35.08 -24.49 -12.69
C CYS A 474 -36.22 -23.52 -12.94
N TYR A 475 -36.60 -23.33 -14.20
CA TYR A 475 -37.67 -22.41 -14.58
C TYR A 475 -39.03 -22.73 -13.92
N PHE A 476 -39.34 -24.02 -13.68
CA PHE A 476 -40.63 -24.46 -13.16
C PHE A 476 -40.70 -24.55 -11.64
N CYS A 477 -39.70 -25.11 -10.99
CA CYS A 477 -39.75 -25.39 -9.54
C CYS A 477 -38.70 -24.62 -8.72
N HIS A 478 -37.92 -23.75 -9.35
CA HIS A 478 -36.87 -22.93 -8.71
C HIS A 478 -35.78 -23.75 -7.98
N ALA A 479 -35.70 -25.06 -8.26
CA ALA A 479 -34.60 -25.87 -7.72
C ALA A 479 -33.27 -25.39 -8.28
N LYS A 480 -32.23 -25.33 -7.42
CA LYS A 480 -30.88 -24.86 -7.79
C LYS A 480 -29.87 -25.99 -7.99
N LYS A 481 -30.30 -27.24 -7.77
CA LYS A 481 -29.45 -28.44 -7.90
C LYS A 481 -29.85 -29.28 -9.13
N GLU A 482 -28.90 -30.04 -9.64
CA GLU A 482 -29.06 -30.93 -10.77
C GLU A 482 -29.72 -30.25 -12.00
N LEU A 483 -29.23 -29.04 -12.30
CA LEU A 483 -29.72 -28.26 -13.42
C LEU A 483 -29.14 -28.77 -14.75
N GLU A 484 -30.01 -28.87 -15.75
CA GLU A 484 -29.68 -29.25 -17.11
C GLU A 484 -30.30 -28.23 -18.09
N THR A 485 -29.66 -28.07 -19.24
CA THR A 485 -30.22 -27.21 -20.31
C THR A 485 -31.04 -28.07 -21.27
N HIS A 486 -32.33 -27.75 -21.35
CA HIS A 486 -33.24 -28.40 -22.29
C HIS A 486 -33.38 -27.58 -23.56
N HIS A 487 -33.43 -28.27 -24.73
CA HIS A 487 -33.73 -27.65 -26.02
C HIS A 487 -35.25 -27.68 -26.26
N ILE A 488 -35.88 -26.50 -26.37
CA ILE A 488 -37.30 -26.37 -26.63
C ILE A 488 -37.68 -27.06 -27.96
N ASN A 489 -36.93 -26.76 -29.03
CA ASN A 489 -36.98 -27.55 -30.25
C ASN A 489 -35.83 -28.55 -30.22
N PHE A 490 -36.13 -29.84 -30.27
CA PHE A 490 -35.16 -30.91 -30.05
C PHE A 490 -33.97 -30.83 -31.03
N GLN A 491 -32.82 -31.25 -30.60
CA GLN A 491 -31.60 -31.24 -31.43
C GLN A 491 -31.74 -32.06 -32.72
N LYS A 492 -32.56 -33.12 -32.71
CA LYS A 492 -32.88 -33.98 -33.87
C LYS A 492 -33.67 -33.23 -34.95
N ASP A 493 -34.40 -32.18 -34.56
CA ASP A 493 -35.23 -31.37 -35.46
C ASP A 493 -34.46 -30.11 -35.96
N CYS A 494 -33.13 -30.16 -35.88
CA CYS A 494 -32.23 -29.08 -36.34
C CYS A 494 -31.32 -29.59 -37.47
N THR A 495 -31.12 -28.76 -38.50
CA THR A 495 -30.18 -29.00 -39.60
C THR A 495 -29.30 -27.76 -39.82
N ASN A 496 -28.00 -27.92 -40.07
CA ASN A 496 -27.07 -26.81 -40.27
C ASN A 496 -27.10 -25.75 -39.13
N ASN A 497 -27.24 -26.24 -37.89
CA ASN A 497 -27.31 -25.39 -36.68
C ASN A 497 -28.57 -24.48 -36.61
N MET A 498 -29.61 -24.77 -37.36
CA MET A 498 -30.89 -24.05 -37.39
C MET A 498 -32.04 -25.04 -37.16
N VAL A 499 -33.14 -24.60 -36.56
CA VAL A 499 -34.37 -25.38 -36.35
C VAL A 499 -35.10 -25.51 -37.70
N ILE A 500 -35.46 -26.73 -38.13
CA ILE A 500 -36.03 -27.03 -39.48
C ILE A 500 -37.29 -26.20 -39.70
N ASP A 501 -38.24 -26.25 -38.78
CA ASP A 501 -39.53 -25.56 -38.92
C ASP A 501 -39.47 -24.06 -38.56
N LYS A 502 -38.37 -23.61 -37.99
CA LYS A 502 -38.12 -22.20 -37.56
C LYS A 502 -36.70 -21.75 -37.96
N PRO A 503 -36.42 -21.56 -39.25
CA PRO A 503 -35.05 -21.36 -39.76
C PRO A 503 -34.39 -20.05 -39.30
N HIS A 504 -35.09 -19.17 -38.60
CA HIS A 504 -34.55 -18.00 -37.93
C HIS A 504 -34.04 -18.29 -36.52
N ILE A 505 -34.28 -19.47 -35.97
CA ILE A 505 -33.82 -19.86 -34.62
C ILE A 505 -32.60 -20.76 -34.74
N LYS A 506 -31.47 -20.32 -34.16
CA LYS A 506 -30.28 -21.18 -34.05
C LYS A 506 -30.50 -22.25 -32.99
N LYS A 507 -30.03 -23.46 -33.23
CA LYS A 507 -30.13 -24.63 -32.35
C LYS A 507 -29.79 -24.28 -30.87
N ASN A 508 -28.68 -23.58 -30.64
CA ASN A 508 -28.17 -23.26 -29.32
C ASN A 508 -28.39 -21.77 -28.91
N SER A 509 -29.38 -21.09 -29.52
CA SER A 509 -29.75 -19.75 -29.10
C SER A 509 -30.48 -19.76 -27.75
N ASN A 510 -30.42 -18.67 -27.00
CA ASN A 510 -31.13 -18.52 -25.73
C ASN A 510 -32.66 -18.74 -25.91
N TYR A 511 -33.20 -18.42 -27.09
CA TYR A 511 -34.62 -18.61 -27.42
C TYR A 511 -35.02 -20.07 -27.65
N ASN A 512 -34.04 -20.97 -27.79
CA ASN A 512 -34.28 -22.40 -27.92
C ASN A 512 -33.85 -23.21 -26.69
N LEU A 513 -33.40 -22.54 -25.63
CA LEU A 513 -32.87 -23.17 -24.43
C LEU A 513 -33.66 -22.74 -23.19
N VAL A 514 -33.89 -23.68 -22.29
CA VAL A 514 -34.46 -23.43 -20.96
C VAL A 514 -33.72 -24.25 -19.92
N THR A 515 -33.49 -23.67 -18.73
CA THR A 515 -32.84 -24.36 -17.60
C THR A 515 -33.88 -25.12 -16.79
N LEU A 516 -33.71 -26.41 -16.64
CA LEU A 516 -34.60 -27.29 -15.88
C LEU A 516 -33.79 -28.14 -14.89
N CYS A 517 -34.36 -28.49 -13.74
CA CYS A 517 -33.81 -29.56 -12.93
C CYS A 517 -34.16 -30.90 -13.55
N ARG A 518 -33.43 -31.95 -13.24
CA ARG A 518 -33.62 -33.29 -13.79
C ARG A 518 -35.08 -33.78 -13.71
N LYS A 519 -35.75 -33.53 -12.57
CA LYS A 519 -37.15 -33.89 -12.39
C LYS A 519 -38.09 -33.17 -13.36
N CYS A 520 -37.95 -31.87 -13.52
CA CYS A 520 -38.79 -31.11 -14.47
C CYS A 520 -38.41 -31.40 -15.93
N HIS A 521 -37.15 -31.71 -16.20
CA HIS A 521 -36.70 -32.17 -17.52
C HIS A 521 -37.39 -33.48 -17.91
N ASP A 522 -37.43 -34.45 -16.98
CA ASP A 522 -38.18 -35.72 -17.20
C ASP A 522 -39.68 -35.49 -17.46
N MET A 523 -40.30 -34.48 -16.79
CA MET A 523 -41.71 -34.12 -17.03
C MET A 523 -41.92 -33.52 -18.43
N VAL A 524 -40.97 -32.80 -18.96
CA VAL A 524 -41.02 -32.29 -20.34
C VAL A 524 -40.81 -33.45 -21.33
N ASP A 525 -39.85 -34.32 -21.08
CA ASP A 525 -39.58 -35.50 -21.94
C ASP A 525 -40.77 -36.50 -21.97
N THR A 526 -41.52 -36.60 -20.88
CA THR A 526 -42.74 -37.41 -20.79
C THR A 526 -43.99 -36.69 -21.30
N SER A 527 -43.86 -35.47 -21.80
CA SER A 527 -44.96 -34.64 -22.29
C SER A 527 -46.02 -34.30 -21.21
N GLU A 528 -45.64 -34.32 -19.93
CA GLU A 528 -46.48 -33.83 -18.84
C GLU A 528 -46.47 -32.30 -18.82
N ILE A 529 -45.35 -31.69 -19.27
CA ILE A 529 -45.21 -30.26 -19.52
C ILE A 529 -44.84 -30.11 -21.00
N ILE A 530 -45.59 -29.28 -21.71
CA ILE A 530 -45.32 -28.95 -23.11
C ILE A 530 -44.89 -27.50 -23.18
N ILE A 531 -43.72 -27.27 -23.77
CA ILE A 531 -43.12 -25.95 -23.94
C ILE A 531 -43.26 -25.51 -25.39
N ASN A 532 -43.96 -24.39 -25.64
CA ASN A 532 -44.14 -23.85 -26.98
C ASN A 532 -43.01 -22.91 -27.43
N GLY A 533 -42.41 -22.18 -26.49
CA GLY A 533 -41.32 -21.22 -26.76
C GLY A 533 -41.32 -20.05 -25.78
N TRP A 534 -40.52 -19.04 -26.10
CA TRP A 534 -40.47 -17.81 -25.35
C TRP A 534 -41.39 -16.76 -25.97
N LEU A 535 -42.19 -16.08 -25.14
CA LEU A 535 -43.06 -14.96 -25.52
C LEU A 535 -42.58 -13.65 -24.92
N ASP A 536 -42.63 -12.63 -25.73
CA ASP A 536 -42.39 -11.23 -25.26
C ASP A 536 -43.71 -10.63 -24.81
N THR A 537 -43.77 -10.20 -23.56
CA THR A 537 -44.99 -9.63 -22.96
C THR A 537 -44.69 -8.27 -22.33
N SER A 538 -45.72 -7.52 -21.98
CA SER A 538 -45.58 -6.22 -21.25
C SER A 538 -44.86 -6.35 -19.90
N ASN A 539 -44.75 -7.56 -19.36
CA ASN A 539 -44.07 -7.87 -18.10
C ASN A 539 -42.69 -8.54 -18.32
N GLY A 540 -42.18 -8.53 -19.56
CA GLY A 540 -40.92 -9.14 -19.96
C GLY A 540 -41.11 -10.48 -20.72
N ILE A 541 -39.98 -11.16 -20.94
CA ILE A 541 -39.95 -12.42 -21.68
C ILE A 541 -40.33 -13.56 -20.74
N ILE A 542 -41.40 -14.29 -21.08
CA ILE A 542 -41.89 -15.47 -20.33
C ILE A 542 -41.89 -16.72 -21.19
N LEU A 543 -41.75 -17.88 -20.55
CA LEU A 543 -41.87 -19.18 -21.25
C LEU A 543 -43.34 -19.52 -21.44
N ASP A 544 -43.74 -19.81 -22.67
CA ASP A 544 -45.08 -20.31 -23.01
C ASP A 544 -45.09 -21.84 -22.85
N TYR A 545 -45.84 -22.31 -21.88
CA TYR A 545 -45.98 -23.73 -21.58
C TYR A 545 -47.35 -24.04 -20.99
N TYR A 546 -47.72 -25.32 -21.04
CA TYR A 546 -48.90 -25.81 -20.36
C TYR A 546 -48.69 -27.20 -19.81
N HIS A 547 -49.40 -27.52 -18.74
CA HIS A 547 -49.46 -28.86 -18.19
C HIS A 547 -50.51 -29.66 -18.95
N GLN A 548 -50.10 -30.82 -19.47
CA GLN A 548 -51.03 -31.75 -20.07
C GLN A 548 -51.60 -32.64 -18.95
N ASP A 549 -52.90 -32.47 -18.63
CA ASP A 549 -53.56 -33.42 -17.72
C ASP A 549 -53.40 -34.83 -18.27
N LYS A 550 -52.89 -35.74 -17.44
CA LYS A 550 -52.89 -37.16 -17.71
C LYS A 550 -54.33 -37.63 -17.87
N LYS A 551 -55.06 -37.35 -18.98
CA LYS A 551 -56.05 -38.27 -19.53
C LYS A 551 -55.21 -39.44 -19.93
N LEU A 552 -55.37 -40.55 -19.13
CA LEU A 552 -54.87 -41.88 -19.42
C LEU A 552 -55.05 -42.20 -20.91
N ASN A 553 -54.05 -41.93 -21.74
CA ASN A 553 -53.95 -42.58 -23.03
C ASN A 553 -53.70 -44.07 -22.73
N LYS A 554 -54.78 -44.79 -22.44
CA LYS A 554 -54.75 -46.25 -22.49
C LYS A 554 -54.31 -46.54 -23.88
N LYS A 555 -53.04 -46.87 -24.09
CA LYS A 555 -52.45 -47.16 -25.40
C LYS A 555 -53.19 -48.27 -26.11
N TYR A 556 -53.93 -49.06 -25.34
CA TYR A 556 -54.83 -50.10 -25.79
C TYR A 556 -56.09 -50.11 -24.90
N ASN A 557 -57.30 -50.29 -25.50
CA ASN A 557 -58.51 -50.38 -24.69
C ASN A 557 -58.53 -51.70 -23.90
N GLN A 558 -59.26 -51.73 -22.80
CA GLN A 558 -59.30 -52.91 -21.92
C GLN A 558 -59.78 -54.14 -22.63
N GLU A 559 -60.73 -54.02 -23.58
CA GLU A 559 -61.25 -55.11 -24.39
C GLU A 559 -60.17 -55.73 -25.27
N ALA A 560 -59.32 -54.92 -25.90
CA ALA A 560 -58.21 -55.43 -26.70
C ALA A 560 -57.19 -56.19 -25.83
N ILE A 561 -56.93 -55.71 -24.58
CA ILE A 561 -56.02 -56.38 -23.64
C ILE A 561 -56.63 -57.74 -23.19
N ASP A 562 -57.92 -57.77 -22.93
CA ASP A 562 -58.55 -58.95 -22.45
C ASP A 562 -58.68 -60.01 -23.59
N ASP A 563 -58.90 -59.58 -24.82
CA ASP A 563 -58.84 -60.44 -25.99
C ASP A 563 -57.42 -60.96 -26.25
N ILE A 564 -56.40 -60.16 -26.08
CA ILE A 564 -54.99 -60.58 -26.15
C ILE A 564 -54.74 -61.71 -25.14
N LYS A 565 -55.23 -61.56 -23.91
CA LYS A 565 -55.10 -62.61 -22.87
C LYS A 565 -55.77 -63.88 -23.22
N LYS A 566 -56.94 -63.82 -23.82
CA LYS A 566 -57.71 -65.04 -24.29
C LYS A 566 -56.94 -65.84 -25.33
N TYR A 567 -56.11 -65.20 -26.14
CA TYR A 567 -55.32 -65.86 -27.16
C TYR A 567 -54.05 -66.54 -26.64
N LYS A 568 -53.77 -66.45 -25.35
CA LYS A 568 -52.56 -67.05 -24.72
C LYS A 568 -52.67 -68.57 -24.80
N GLY A 569 -51.69 -69.24 -25.44
CA GLY A 569 -51.60 -70.69 -25.59
C GLY A 569 -52.47 -71.27 -26.67
N THR A 570 -53.36 -70.48 -27.33
CA THR A 570 -54.26 -70.95 -28.39
C THR A 570 -53.74 -70.62 -29.79
N ILE A 571 -53.04 -69.53 -29.99
CA ILE A 571 -52.47 -69.13 -31.27
C ILE A 571 -51.04 -68.49 -31.07
N SER A 572 -50.28 -68.41 -32.17
CA SER A 572 -48.93 -67.80 -32.12
C SER A 572 -48.99 -66.29 -31.94
N LEU A 573 -47.95 -65.70 -31.36
CA LEU A 573 -47.81 -64.26 -31.17
C LEU A 573 -48.01 -63.41 -32.43
N LEU A 574 -47.56 -63.90 -33.59
CA LEU A 574 -47.75 -63.28 -34.89
C LEU A 574 -49.22 -63.32 -35.36
N LYS A 575 -49.90 -64.39 -35.05
CA LYS A 575 -51.33 -64.60 -35.42
C LYS A 575 -52.24 -63.77 -34.50
N ALA A 576 -51.87 -63.67 -33.20
CA ALA A 576 -52.55 -62.81 -32.25
C ALA A 576 -52.35 -61.31 -32.63
N LYS A 577 -51.16 -60.89 -33.02
CA LYS A 577 -50.90 -59.55 -33.53
C LYS A 577 -51.82 -59.19 -34.69
N LYS A 578 -51.88 -60.01 -35.74
CA LYS A 578 -52.73 -59.77 -36.93
C LYS A 578 -54.21 -59.68 -36.60
N LEU A 579 -54.71 -60.49 -35.68
CA LEU A 579 -56.12 -60.49 -35.27
C LEU A 579 -56.46 -59.22 -34.46
N ILE A 580 -55.61 -58.81 -33.53
CA ILE A 580 -55.84 -57.63 -32.73
C ILE A 580 -55.73 -56.37 -33.58
N GLU A 581 -54.72 -56.25 -34.45
CA GLU A 581 -54.58 -55.13 -35.39
C GLU A 581 -55.82 -55.05 -36.33
N LYS A 582 -56.39 -56.17 -36.78
CA LYS A 582 -57.58 -56.18 -37.60
C LYS A 582 -58.83 -55.79 -36.83
N ASN A 583 -59.01 -56.31 -35.61
CA ASN A 583 -60.28 -56.17 -34.87
C ASN A 583 -60.37 -54.78 -34.18
N TYR A 584 -59.28 -54.23 -33.77
CA TYR A 584 -59.26 -52.98 -33.00
C TYR A 584 -58.58 -51.80 -33.73
N GLN A 585 -58.10 -52.02 -34.97
CA GLN A 585 -57.43 -51.04 -35.81
C GLN A 585 -56.22 -50.32 -35.06
N ILE A 586 -55.55 -51.11 -34.23
CA ILE A 586 -54.40 -50.63 -33.44
C ILE A 586 -53.11 -51.30 -33.86
N ASN A 587 -51.97 -50.58 -33.88
CA ASN A 587 -50.67 -51.17 -34.14
C ASN A 587 -50.04 -51.63 -32.82
N ILE A 588 -49.84 -52.98 -32.70
CA ILE A 588 -49.29 -53.59 -31.48
C ILE A 588 -48.06 -54.44 -31.79
N SER A 589 -47.02 -54.38 -31.02
CA SER A 589 -45.82 -55.18 -31.21
C SER A 589 -46.02 -56.61 -30.60
N THR A 590 -45.36 -57.62 -31.21
CA THR A 590 -45.32 -58.96 -30.64
C THR A 590 -44.72 -59.02 -29.24
N SER A 591 -43.76 -58.14 -28.94
CA SER A 591 -43.17 -57.98 -27.60
C SER A 591 -44.19 -57.48 -26.58
N THR A 592 -45.09 -56.55 -26.96
CA THR A 592 -46.19 -56.06 -26.12
C THR A 592 -47.21 -57.18 -25.84
N ILE A 593 -47.59 -57.93 -26.84
CA ILE A 593 -48.49 -59.08 -26.67
C ILE A 593 -47.88 -60.14 -25.73
N SER A 594 -46.59 -60.43 -25.87
CA SER A 594 -45.84 -61.30 -24.96
C SER A 594 -45.83 -60.81 -23.53
N LYS A 595 -45.65 -59.50 -23.31
CA LYS A 595 -45.72 -58.89 -21.98
C LYS A 595 -47.12 -58.99 -21.37
N ILE A 596 -48.16 -58.79 -22.14
CA ILE A 596 -49.57 -58.98 -21.71
C ILE A 596 -49.82 -60.42 -21.32
N TRP A 597 -49.36 -61.36 -22.13
CA TRP A 597 -49.53 -62.82 -21.86
C TRP A 597 -48.82 -63.25 -20.57
N ASN A 598 -47.70 -62.67 -20.27
CA ASN A 598 -46.86 -62.98 -19.09
C ASN A 598 -47.19 -62.11 -17.85
N ASN A 599 -48.29 -61.35 -17.90
CA ASN A 599 -48.70 -60.41 -16.85
C ASN A 599 -47.61 -59.36 -16.42
N VAL A 600 -46.66 -59.09 -17.32
CA VAL A 600 -45.56 -58.11 -17.10
C VAL A 600 -45.94 -56.75 -17.68
N TYR A 601 -47.03 -56.69 -18.44
CA TYR A 601 -47.50 -55.43 -19.01
C TYR A 601 -48.20 -54.60 -17.92
N LYS A 602 -47.51 -53.49 -17.47
CA LYS A 602 -48.17 -52.48 -16.66
C LYS A 602 -48.75 -51.45 -17.62
N GLN A 603 -50.04 -51.20 -17.56
CA GLN A 603 -50.63 -50.00 -18.15
C GLN A 603 -50.09 -48.83 -17.41
N SER A 604 -49.14 -48.10 -18.01
CA SER A 604 -48.67 -46.82 -17.51
C SER A 604 -49.66 -45.75 -17.87
#